data_b6e915289ab7a6cf7858e5532247959c
#
_entry.id   b6e915289ab7a6cf7858e5532247959c
#
_cell.length_a   1.000
_cell.length_b   1.000
_cell.length_c   1.000
_cell.angle_alpha   90.00
_cell.angle_beta   90.00
_cell.angle_gamma   90.00
#
_symmetry.space_group_name_H-M   'P 1'
#
loop_
_entity.id
_entity.type
_entity.pdbx_description
1 polymer ?
#
loop_
_entity_poly.entity_id
_entity_poly.type
_entity_poly.pdbx_seq_one_letter_code
_entity_poly.pdbx_strand_id
1 'polypeptide(L)'
;MKANSNEVLPSRMAEPQNVSEFAERVLMSTTLQDKLTHAPVSLTLDPPKRGNFIAPSLPGRPHHLKPRPNDGKSPFPSADQIHDEEQRGILLHFFANHELLAVELMALALLKFPDAPDSFRKGILRTLQEEQNHTLWYLERMKDCGLKFGDYHLSPMIWSHISSMESPLDYVSRLSLTFEQANLDYAKHYSQVLARAGDQKSADLLSKIYKDEIAHVGY
;
A
#
# COMPACT_ATOMS: atom_id res chain seq x y z
N MET A 1 -15.41 -9.48 44.75
CA MET A 1 -16.08 -9.48 43.45
C MET A 1 -15.02 -9.30 42.36
N LYS A 2 -14.67 -10.38 41.68
CA LYS A 2 -13.69 -10.34 40.57
C LYS A 2 -14.49 -10.11 39.29
N ALA A 3 -14.25 -9.01 38.60
CA ALA A 3 -14.78 -8.74 37.29
C ALA A 3 -14.05 -9.62 36.26
N ASN A 4 -14.75 -10.58 35.67
CA ASN A 4 -14.30 -11.32 34.51
C ASN A 4 -14.41 -10.41 33.30
N SER A 5 -13.30 -9.84 32.84
CA SER A 5 -13.19 -9.26 31.52
C SER A 5 -12.98 -10.38 30.51
N ASN A 6 -14.06 -10.93 29.97
CA ASN A 6 -14.02 -11.69 28.73
C ASN A 6 -13.73 -10.70 27.58
N GLU A 7 -12.46 -10.45 27.31
CA GLU A 7 -12.05 -9.90 26.01
C GLU A 7 -12.40 -10.95 24.96
N VAL A 8 -13.49 -10.71 24.23
CA VAL A 8 -13.80 -11.44 23.00
C VAL A 8 -12.70 -11.05 22.01
N LEU A 9 -11.71 -11.92 21.85
CA LEU A 9 -10.75 -11.80 20.75
C LEU A 9 -11.54 -11.69 19.44
N PRO A 10 -11.24 -10.70 18.56
CA PRO A 10 -11.93 -10.61 17.29
C PRO A 10 -11.76 -11.93 16.54
N SER A 11 -12.86 -12.49 16.04
CA SER A 11 -12.86 -13.73 15.30
C SER A 11 -11.86 -13.63 14.15
N ARG A 12 -10.84 -14.47 14.18
CA ARG A 12 -9.85 -14.56 13.10
C ARG A 12 -10.63 -14.86 11.82
N MET A 13 -10.59 -13.94 10.85
CA MET A 13 -11.24 -14.19 9.57
C MET A 13 -10.70 -15.51 9.00
N ALA A 14 -11.55 -16.29 8.34
CA ALA A 14 -11.14 -17.54 7.71
C ALA A 14 -9.98 -17.25 6.72
N GLU A 15 -9.06 -18.21 6.60
CA GLU A 15 -7.96 -18.08 5.66
C GLU A 15 -8.49 -18.08 4.23
N PRO A 16 -8.11 -17.10 3.37
CA PRO A 16 -8.63 -17.02 2.01
C PRO A 16 -8.19 -18.24 1.18
N GLN A 17 -9.12 -18.80 0.43
CA GLN A 17 -8.89 -19.99 -0.39
C GLN A 17 -8.52 -19.64 -1.83
N ASN A 18 -8.91 -18.45 -2.28
CA ASN A 18 -8.68 -17.98 -3.65
C ASN A 18 -8.31 -16.49 -3.70
N VAL A 19 -7.86 -16.05 -4.88
CA VAL A 19 -7.37 -14.69 -5.11
C VAL A 19 -8.43 -13.63 -4.81
N SER A 20 -9.71 -13.84 -5.10
CA SER A 20 -10.75 -12.85 -4.79
C SER A 20 -11.00 -12.72 -3.30
N GLU A 21 -11.05 -13.81 -2.54
CA GLU A 21 -11.19 -13.74 -1.08
C GLU A 21 -9.99 -13.03 -0.44
N PHE A 22 -8.78 -13.30 -0.96
CA PHE A 22 -7.58 -12.60 -0.51
C PHE A 22 -7.66 -11.10 -0.82
N ALA A 23 -7.98 -10.75 -2.07
CA ALA A 23 -8.09 -9.37 -2.51
C ALA A 23 -9.19 -8.61 -1.75
N GLU A 24 -10.34 -9.26 -1.50
CA GLU A 24 -11.42 -8.67 -0.70
C GLU A 24 -10.97 -8.42 0.74
N ARG A 25 -10.26 -9.38 1.36
CA ARG A 25 -9.68 -9.19 2.70
C ARG A 25 -8.73 -7.99 2.71
N VAL A 26 -7.79 -7.92 1.77
CA VAL A 26 -6.83 -6.81 1.66
C VAL A 26 -7.55 -5.48 1.47
N LEU A 27 -8.53 -5.42 0.55
CA LEU A 27 -9.24 -4.17 0.24
C LEU A 27 -10.13 -3.69 1.38
N MET A 28 -10.91 -4.59 1.98
CA MET A 28 -12.01 -4.24 2.88
C MET A 28 -11.67 -4.33 4.36
N SER A 29 -10.56 -4.96 4.74
CA SER A 29 -10.20 -5.09 6.15
C SER A 29 -10.03 -3.74 6.84
N THR A 30 -10.44 -3.72 8.10
CA THR A 30 -10.27 -2.57 9.00
C THR A 30 -9.05 -2.71 9.92
N THR A 31 -8.15 -3.66 9.65
CA THR A 31 -6.87 -3.82 10.35
C THR A 31 -5.71 -3.78 9.37
N LEU A 32 -4.60 -3.16 9.74
CA LEU A 32 -3.37 -3.18 8.94
C LEU A 32 -2.78 -4.58 8.86
N GLN A 33 -2.94 -5.38 9.91
CA GLN A 33 -2.43 -6.75 9.94
C GLN A 33 -3.02 -7.58 8.80
N ASP A 34 -4.34 -7.57 8.64
CA ASP A 34 -4.99 -8.33 7.56
C ASP A 34 -4.60 -7.82 6.17
N LYS A 35 -4.46 -6.48 6.02
CA LYS A 35 -4.05 -5.86 4.76
C LYS A 35 -2.62 -6.20 4.37
N LEU A 36 -1.73 -6.36 5.35
CA LEU A 36 -0.29 -6.56 5.13
C LEU A 36 0.15 -8.02 5.36
N THR A 37 -0.80 -8.93 5.60
CA THR A 37 -0.52 -10.37 5.63
C THR A 37 -0.54 -10.92 4.20
N HIS A 38 0.54 -11.58 3.80
CA HIS A 38 0.68 -12.19 2.48
C HIS A 38 -0.39 -13.24 2.21
N ALA A 39 -0.59 -13.52 0.93
CA ALA A 39 -1.42 -14.62 0.48
C ALA A 39 -0.84 -15.97 0.95
N PRO A 40 -1.68 -16.95 1.33
CA PRO A 40 -1.22 -18.30 1.62
C PRO A 40 -0.67 -18.95 0.34
N VAL A 41 0.34 -19.82 0.50
CA VAL A 41 0.96 -20.54 -0.63
C VAL A 41 -0.05 -21.41 -1.39
N SER A 42 -1.09 -21.89 -0.70
CA SER A 42 -2.16 -22.72 -1.26
C SER A 42 -3.22 -21.94 -2.05
N LEU A 43 -3.06 -20.63 -2.20
CA LEU A 43 -4.06 -19.77 -2.85
C LEU A 43 -4.28 -20.18 -4.30
N THR A 44 -5.55 -20.42 -4.67
CA THR A 44 -5.95 -20.75 -6.04
C THR A 44 -6.39 -19.51 -6.81
N LEU A 45 -6.29 -19.56 -8.14
CA LEU A 45 -6.98 -18.59 -8.98
C LEU A 45 -8.50 -18.87 -8.92
N ASP A 46 -9.28 -17.81 -9.01
CA ASP A 46 -10.74 -17.97 -9.01
C ASP A 46 -11.22 -18.68 -10.27
N PRO A 47 -12.32 -19.44 -10.18
CA PRO A 47 -13.03 -19.89 -11.35
C PRO A 47 -13.54 -18.68 -12.15
N PRO A 48 -13.59 -18.76 -13.50
CA PRO A 48 -14.12 -17.69 -14.33
C PRO A 48 -15.58 -17.37 -13.94
N LYS A 49 -15.90 -16.06 -13.92
CA LYS A 49 -17.23 -15.46 -13.61
C LYS A 49 -17.53 -15.26 -12.13
N ARG A 50 -17.09 -14.15 -11.59
CA ARG A 50 -17.79 -13.41 -10.55
C ARG A 50 -18.39 -12.14 -11.17
N GLY A 51 -19.51 -11.67 -10.63
CA GLY A 51 -20.18 -10.44 -11.10
C GLY A 51 -19.28 -9.20 -10.96
N ASN A 52 -19.68 -8.09 -11.57
CA ASN A 52 -18.95 -6.82 -11.53
C ASN A 52 -18.75 -6.36 -10.08
N PHE A 53 -17.52 -6.27 -9.64
CA PHE A 53 -17.18 -5.70 -8.33
C PHE A 53 -17.26 -4.16 -8.41
N ILE A 54 -18.03 -3.57 -7.51
CA ILE A 54 -18.17 -2.12 -7.41
C ILE A 54 -17.12 -1.60 -6.43
N ALA A 55 -16.25 -0.70 -6.90
CA ALA A 55 -15.24 -0.09 -6.05
C ALA A 55 -15.90 0.69 -4.89
N PRO A 56 -15.44 0.49 -3.64
CA PRO A 56 -15.89 1.33 -2.53
C PRO A 56 -15.40 2.77 -2.73
N SER A 57 -16.07 3.73 -2.08
CA SER A 57 -15.64 5.14 -2.12
C SER A 57 -14.23 5.35 -1.55
N LEU A 58 -13.87 4.55 -0.55
CA LEU A 58 -12.51 4.45 0.03
C LEU A 58 -12.23 3.01 0.44
N PRO A 59 -10.96 2.59 0.47
CA PRO A 59 -10.61 1.27 0.98
C PRO A 59 -10.97 1.13 2.46
N GLY A 60 -11.23 -0.08 2.90
CA GLY A 60 -11.40 -0.37 4.32
C GLY A 60 -10.11 -0.08 5.07
N ARG A 61 -10.18 0.69 6.16
CA ARG A 61 -9.06 0.97 7.07
C ARG A 61 -9.57 1.21 8.50
N PRO A 62 -8.74 1.03 9.52
CA PRO A 62 -9.06 1.50 10.87
C PRO A 62 -9.45 2.98 10.82
N HIS A 63 -10.35 3.40 11.71
CA HIS A 63 -10.91 4.77 11.66
C HIS A 63 -9.82 5.87 11.62
N HIS A 64 -8.75 5.72 12.41
CA HIS A 64 -7.64 6.68 12.47
C HIS A 64 -6.72 6.67 11.24
N LEU A 65 -6.81 5.64 10.38
CA LEU A 65 -6.03 5.49 9.14
C LEU A 65 -6.87 5.72 7.87
N LYS A 66 -8.13 6.15 8.01
CA LYS A 66 -8.95 6.46 6.84
C LYS A 66 -8.38 7.64 6.08
N PRO A 67 -8.13 7.48 4.75
CA PRO A 67 -7.73 8.60 3.93
C PRO A 67 -8.81 9.69 3.95
N ARG A 68 -8.38 10.95 3.95
CA ARG A 68 -9.27 12.11 3.96
C ARG A 68 -8.85 13.11 2.90
N PRO A 69 -9.78 13.83 2.25
CA PRO A 69 -9.43 14.96 1.41
C PRO A 69 -8.54 15.94 2.19
N ASN A 70 -7.55 16.50 1.52
CA ASN A 70 -6.63 17.44 2.15
C ASN A 70 -7.38 18.73 2.49
N ASP A 71 -7.40 19.10 3.75
CA ASP A 71 -7.96 20.35 4.28
C ASP A 71 -6.97 21.52 4.22
N GLY A 72 -5.89 21.37 3.48
CA GLY A 72 -5.02 22.47 3.13
C GLY A 72 -3.53 22.22 3.08
N LYS A 73 -2.93 21.30 3.79
CA LYS A 73 -1.48 21.07 3.66
C LYS A 73 -1.09 19.70 4.21
N SER A 74 -0.83 18.74 3.32
CA SER A 74 0.05 17.64 3.71
C SER A 74 1.46 18.20 3.82
N PRO A 75 2.13 18.10 4.96
CA PRO A 75 3.49 18.60 5.11
C PRO A 75 4.46 17.63 4.43
N PHE A 76 4.58 17.76 3.10
CA PHE A 76 5.63 17.04 2.40
C PHE A 76 6.94 17.81 2.59
N PRO A 77 7.97 17.23 3.24
CA PRO A 77 9.19 17.94 3.58
C PRO A 77 10.02 18.25 2.33
N SER A 78 10.58 19.44 2.29
CA SER A 78 11.57 19.82 1.29
C SER A 78 12.92 19.14 1.58
N ALA A 79 13.79 19.04 0.56
CA ALA A 79 15.07 18.35 0.70
C ALA A 79 15.99 18.95 1.78
N ASP A 80 15.90 20.24 2.02
CA ASP A 80 16.66 20.96 3.06
C ASP A 80 16.14 20.69 4.48
N GLN A 81 14.90 20.26 4.64
CA GLN A 81 14.32 19.88 5.94
C GLN A 81 14.68 18.46 6.38
N ILE A 82 15.20 17.62 5.50
CA ILE A 82 15.50 16.19 5.78
C ILE A 82 16.61 15.98 6.81
N HIS A 83 17.34 17.03 7.21
CA HIS A 83 18.26 16.97 8.35
C HIS A 83 17.55 16.73 9.68
N ASP A 84 16.29 17.13 9.80
CA ASP A 84 15.44 16.91 10.97
C ASP A 84 14.85 15.49 10.97
N GLU A 85 14.88 14.82 12.13
CA GLU A 85 14.42 13.44 12.26
C GLU A 85 12.89 13.31 12.11
N GLU A 86 12.14 14.28 12.60
CA GLU A 86 10.69 14.33 12.42
C GLU A 86 10.33 14.47 10.94
N GLN A 87 11.04 15.34 10.20
CA GLN A 87 10.83 15.53 8.76
C GLN A 87 11.15 14.27 7.96
N ARG A 88 12.16 13.50 8.36
CA ARG A 88 12.41 12.16 7.79
C ARG A 88 11.24 11.22 8.05
N GLY A 89 10.73 11.21 9.27
CA GLY A 89 9.54 10.42 9.62
C GLY A 89 8.31 10.79 8.80
N ILE A 90 8.07 12.08 8.56
CA ILE A 90 6.98 12.58 7.70
C ILE A 90 7.15 12.12 6.25
N LEU A 91 8.36 12.17 5.72
CA LEU A 91 8.67 11.64 4.38
C LEU A 91 8.35 10.15 4.27
N LEU A 92 8.79 9.35 5.25
CA LEU A 92 8.52 7.91 5.28
C LEU A 92 7.02 7.61 5.44
N HIS A 93 6.31 8.42 6.24
CA HIS A 93 4.85 8.33 6.40
C HIS A 93 4.11 8.58 5.07
N PHE A 94 4.57 9.55 4.29
CA PHE A 94 4.02 9.82 2.97
C PHE A 94 4.20 8.62 2.03
N PHE A 95 5.41 8.06 1.95
CA PHE A 95 5.67 6.87 1.14
C PHE A 95 4.89 5.65 1.63
N ALA A 96 4.82 5.40 2.94
CA ALA A 96 4.01 4.32 3.49
C ALA A 96 2.55 4.38 3.07
N ASN A 97 1.96 5.59 2.97
CA ASN A 97 0.60 5.74 2.47
C ASN A 97 0.49 5.48 0.96
N HIS A 98 1.52 5.80 0.19
CA HIS A 98 1.60 5.49 -1.25
C HIS A 98 1.55 3.98 -1.47
N GLU A 99 2.45 3.24 -0.84
CA GLU A 99 2.53 1.78 -0.97
C GLU A 99 1.24 1.09 -0.50
N LEU A 100 0.68 1.54 0.63
CA LEU A 100 -0.58 0.97 1.10
C LEU A 100 -1.74 1.24 0.12
N LEU A 101 -1.78 2.40 -0.54
CA LEU A 101 -2.77 2.68 -1.58
C LEU A 101 -2.53 1.83 -2.83
N ALA A 102 -1.28 1.55 -3.20
CA ALA A 102 -0.93 0.63 -4.28
C ALA A 102 -1.42 -0.79 -3.98
N VAL A 103 -1.16 -1.32 -2.78
CA VAL A 103 -1.70 -2.60 -2.28
C VAL A 103 -3.22 -2.66 -2.43
N GLU A 104 -3.94 -1.62 -2.01
CA GLU A 104 -5.39 -1.55 -2.05
C GLU A 104 -5.95 -1.45 -3.48
N LEU A 105 -5.26 -0.73 -4.37
CA LEU A 105 -5.63 -0.61 -5.80
C LEU A 105 -5.35 -1.89 -6.57
N MET A 106 -4.26 -2.60 -6.26
CA MET A 106 -3.97 -3.92 -6.82
C MET A 106 -5.02 -4.95 -6.39
N ALA A 107 -5.42 -4.93 -5.12
CA ALA A 107 -6.53 -5.75 -4.64
C ALA A 107 -7.85 -5.42 -5.35
N LEU A 108 -8.15 -4.13 -5.57
CA LEU A 108 -9.30 -3.70 -6.35
C LEU A 108 -9.24 -4.19 -7.80
N ALA A 109 -8.07 -4.13 -8.45
CA ALA A 109 -7.90 -4.63 -9.83
C ALA A 109 -8.16 -6.13 -9.94
N LEU A 110 -7.67 -6.93 -8.98
CA LEU A 110 -7.94 -8.37 -8.91
C LEU A 110 -9.43 -8.68 -8.77
N LEU A 111 -10.19 -7.84 -8.06
CA LEU A 111 -11.64 -7.99 -7.88
C LEU A 111 -12.45 -7.51 -9.09
N LYS A 112 -12.01 -6.42 -9.74
CA LYS A 112 -12.72 -5.85 -10.89
C LYS A 112 -12.50 -6.65 -12.18
N PHE A 113 -11.35 -7.30 -12.31
CA PHE A 113 -10.95 -7.98 -13.55
C PHE A 113 -10.72 -9.49 -13.34
N PRO A 114 -11.74 -10.25 -12.88
CA PRO A 114 -11.62 -11.68 -12.63
C PRO A 114 -11.37 -12.49 -13.91
N ASP A 115 -11.82 -11.98 -15.06
CA ASP A 115 -11.66 -12.62 -16.37
C ASP A 115 -10.38 -12.19 -17.12
N ALA A 116 -9.53 -11.33 -16.50
CA ALA A 116 -8.24 -10.98 -17.09
C ALA A 116 -7.31 -12.21 -17.16
N PRO A 117 -6.35 -12.23 -18.10
CA PRO A 117 -5.44 -13.37 -18.25
C PRO A 117 -4.76 -13.77 -16.93
N ASP A 118 -4.59 -15.06 -16.70
CA ASP A 118 -3.96 -15.61 -15.50
C ASP A 118 -2.57 -15.02 -15.24
N SER A 119 -1.79 -14.78 -16.30
CA SER A 119 -0.47 -14.15 -16.19
C SER A 119 -0.55 -12.74 -15.60
N PHE A 120 -1.52 -11.94 -16.03
CA PHE A 120 -1.78 -10.60 -15.49
C PHE A 120 -2.20 -10.65 -14.01
N ARG A 121 -3.14 -11.52 -13.67
CA ARG A 121 -3.64 -11.67 -12.29
C ARG A 121 -2.55 -12.17 -11.34
N LYS A 122 -1.73 -13.14 -11.78
CA LYS A 122 -0.56 -13.63 -11.04
C LYS A 122 0.50 -12.54 -10.88
N GLY A 123 0.72 -11.74 -11.92
CA GLY A 123 1.63 -10.59 -11.86
C GLY A 123 1.19 -9.59 -10.80
N ILE A 124 -0.08 -9.13 -10.84
CA ILE A 124 -0.63 -8.21 -9.83
C ILE A 124 -0.53 -8.81 -8.42
N LEU A 125 -0.88 -10.08 -8.22
CA LEU A 125 -0.81 -10.71 -6.91
C LEU A 125 0.62 -10.71 -6.36
N ARG A 126 1.62 -10.98 -7.21
CA ARG A 126 3.03 -10.93 -6.81
C ARG A 126 3.45 -9.52 -6.42
N THR A 127 3.20 -8.53 -7.28
CA THR A 127 3.51 -7.14 -7.01
C THR A 127 2.79 -6.63 -5.76
N LEU A 128 1.51 -6.98 -5.56
CA LEU A 128 0.77 -6.65 -4.34
C LEU A 128 1.51 -7.11 -3.06
N GLN A 129 2.07 -8.32 -3.07
CA GLN A 129 2.82 -8.84 -1.92
C GLN A 129 4.18 -8.14 -1.75
N GLU A 130 4.79 -7.68 -2.83
CA GLU A 130 6.00 -6.86 -2.79
C GLU A 130 5.68 -5.48 -2.18
N GLU A 131 4.57 -4.84 -2.57
CA GLU A 131 4.10 -3.58 -1.96
C GLU A 131 3.68 -3.71 -0.49
N GLN A 132 3.15 -4.87 -0.10
CA GLN A 132 2.92 -5.17 1.33
C GLN A 132 4.24 -5.12 2.12
N ASN A 133 5.34 -5.65 1.56
CA ASN A 133 6.66 -5.57 2.18
C ASN A 133 7.19 -4.13 2.21
N HIS A 134 7.06 -3.38 1.12
CA HIS A 134 7.47 -1.97 1.06
C HIS A 134 6.76 -1.16 2.15
N THR A 135 5.44 -1.32 2.26
CA THR A 135 4.65 -0.70 3.33
C THR A 135 5.22 -1.07 4.71
N LEU A 136 5.44 -2.36 5.00
CA LEU A 136 5.97 -2.82 6.29
C LEU A 136 7.34 -2.24 6.60
N TRP A 137 8.23 -2.13 5.61
CA TRP A 137 9.57 -1.56 5.80
C TRP A 137 9.51 -0.06 6.12
N TYR A 138 8.63 0.71 5.45
CA TYR A 138 8.40 2.10 5.80
C TYR A 138 7.83 2.26 7.22
N LEU A 139 6.84 1.44 7.59
CA LEU A 139 6.25 1.46 8.92
C LEU A 139 7.28 1.16 10.02
N GLU A 140 8.17 0.20 9.78
CA GLU A 140 9.23 -0.15 10.73
C GLU A 140 10.26 0.97 10.83
N ARG A 141 10.73 1.50 9.70
CA ARG A 141 11.74 2.57 9.69
C ARG A 141 11.20 3.87 10.32
N MET A 142 9.92 4.16 10.14
CA MET A 142 9.27 5.33 10.69
C MET A 142 9.25 5.35 12.22
N LYS A 143 9.20 4.18 12.87
CA LYS A 143 9.29 4.04 14.34
C LYS A 143 10.61 4.56 14.88
N ASP A 144 11.71 4.36 14.16
CA ASP A 144 13.03 4.89 14.54
C ASP A 144 13.05 6.44 14.54
N CYS A 145 12.18 7.08 13.75
CA CYS A 145 11.97 8.52 13.74
C CYS A 145 10.91 8.99 14.76
N GLY A 146 10.45 8.11 15.65
CA GLY A 146 9.47 8.44 16.70
C GLY A 146 8.04 8.64 16.20
N LEU A 147 7.74 8.33 14.92
CA LEU A 147 6.42 8.53 14.32
C LEU A 147 5.67 7.21 14.13
N LYS A 148 4.34 7.33 14.14
CA LYS A 148 3.41 6.24 13.84
C LYS A 148 2.62 6.55 12.57
N PHE A 149 2.25 5.51 11.85
CA PHE A 149 1.38 5.66 10.69
C PHE A 149 -0.01 6.18 11.13
N GLY A 150 -0.43 7.28 10.52
CA GLY A 150 -1.65 8.00 10.88
C GLY A 150 -1.43 9.21 11.78
N ASP A 151 -0.21 9.49 12.26
CA ASP A 151 0.10 10.73 13.00
C ASP A 151 -0.10 11.97 12.12
N TYR A 152 0.09 11.81 10.81
CA TYR A 152 -0.16 12.85 9.81
C TYR A 152 -1.30 12.47 8.86
N HIS A 153 -1.71 13.44 8.06
CA HIS A 153 -2.77 13.29 7.08
C HIS A 153 -2.44 12.18 6.04
N LEU A 154 -3.41 11.31 5.76
CA LEU A 154 -3.34 10.27 4.74
C LEU A 154 -4.16 10.72 3.52
N SER A 155 -3.47 11.07 2.44
CA SER A 155 -4.10 11.54 1.21
C SER A 155 -4.78 10.40 0.45
N PRO A 156 -6.04 10.55 -0.02
CA PRO A 156 -6.69 9.60 -0.91
C PRO A 156 -6.35 9.83 -2.39
N MET A 157 -5.39 10.71 -2.72
CA MET A 157 -5.19 11.22 -4.07
C MET A 157 -5.06 10.09 -5.11
N ILE A 158 -4.19 9.12 -4.89
CA ILE A 158 -3.98 7.99 -5.80
C ILE A 158 -5.26 7.18 -5.95
N TRP A 159 -5.92 6.85 -4.83
CA TRP A 159 -7.20 6.14 -4.84
C TRP A 159 -8.24 6.86 -5.70
N SER A 160 -8.41 8.16 -5.49
CA SER A 160 -9.41 8.96 -6.20
C SER A 160 -9.21 9.01 -7.71
N HIS A 161 -7.96 8.90 -8.18
CA HIS A 161 -7.65 8.92 -9.62
C HIS A 161 -7.73 7.54 -10.28
N ILE A 162 -7.50 6.46 -9.53
CA ILE A 162 -7.32 5.13 -10.12
C ILE A 162 -8.50 4.20 -9.84
N SER A 163 -9.20 4.34 -8.72
CA SER A 163 -10.31 3.42 -8.34
C SER A 163 -11.45 3.34 -9.35
N SER A 164 -11.59 4.34 -10.22
CA SER A 164 -12.54 4.37 -11.34
C SER A 164 -12.08 3.59 -12.58
N MET A 165 -10.95 2.87 -12.54
CA MET A 165 -10.47 2.04 -13.65
C MET A 165 -11.56 1.08 -14.15
N GLU A 166 -11.69 0.95 -15.48
CA GLU A 166 -12.74 0.15 -16.12
C GLU A 166 -12.17 -1.06 -16.88
N SER A 167 -10.86 -1.11 -17.07
CA SER A 167 -10.17 -2.20 -17.77
C SER A 167 -8.80 -2.49 -17.17
N PRO A 168 -8.22 -3.69 -17.44
CA PRO A 168 -6.83 -3.97 -17.12
C PRO A 168 -5.85 -2.96 -17.70
N LEU A 169 -6.14 -2.43 -18.89
CA LEU A 169 -5.31 -1.39 -19.54
C LEU A 169 -5.37 -0.06 -18.78
N ASP A 170 -6.55 0.33 -18.25
CA ASP A 170 -6.66 1.50 -17.39
C ASP A 170 -5.81 1.34 -16.10
N TYR A 171 -5.82 0.16 -15.52
CA TYR A 171 -4.98 -0.14 -14.35
C TYR A 171 -3.50 0.04 -14.70
N VAL A 172 -3.02 -0.60 -15.77
CA VAL A 172 -1.61 -0.52 -16.18
C VAL A 172 -1.21 0.93 -16.50
N SER A 173 -2.02 1.66 -17.27
CA SER A 173 -1.68 3.03 -17.68
C SER A 173 -1.69 4.01 -16.51
N ARG A 174 -2.63 3.89 -15.59
CA ARG A 174 -2.78 4.83 -14.47
C ARG A 174 -1.89 4.49 -13.29
N LEU A 175 -1.84 3.22 -12.86
CA LEU A 175 -0.99 2.82 -11.75
C LEU A 175 0.44 2.57 -12.23
N SER A 176 0.67 1.55 -13.05
CA SER A 176 2.05 1.11 -13.36
C SER A 176 2.84 2.16 -14.14
N LEU A 177 2.28 2.73 -15.22
CA LEU A 177 3.02 3.67 -16.07
C LEU A 177 3.04 5.11 -15.54
N THR A 178 2.18 5.47 -14.60
CA THR A 178 2.12 6.86 -14.10
C THR A 178 2.62 6.95 -12.68
N PHE A 179 2.01 6.21 -11.75
CA PHE A 179 2.35 6.35 -10.33
C PHE A 179 3.59 5.55 -9.93
N GLU A 180 3.77 4.32 -10.42
CA GLU A 180 4.99 3.55 -10.17
C GLU A 180 6.21 4.21 -10.82
N GLN A 181 6.06 4.76 -12.04
CA GLN A 181 7.13 5.53 -12.68
C GLN A 181 7.51 6.77 -11.85
N ALA A 182 6.53 7.48 -11.30
CA ALA A 182 6.80 8.61 -10.42
C ALA A 182 7.47 8.15 -9.10
N ASN A 183 7.06 7.00 -8.55
CA ASN A 183 7.66 6.41 -7.36
C ASN A 183 9.15 6.08 -7.57
N LEU A 184 9.52 5.56 -8.74
CA LEU A 184 10.92 5.35 -9.13
C LEU A 184 11.76 6.63 -9.02
N ASP A 185 11.29 7.74 -9.58
CA ASP A 185 12.00 9.01 -9.54
C ASP A 185 12.13 9.54 -8.11
N TYR A 186 11.07 9.46 -7.32
CA TYR A 186 11.07 9.86 -5.91
C TYR A 186 11.99 8.98 -5.07
N ALA A 187 11.90 7.67 -5.17
CA ALA A 187 12.74 6.74 -4.40
C ALA A 187 14.23 6.97 -4.69
N LYS A 188 14.60 7.13 -5.96
CA LYS A 188 15.97 7.45 -6.37
C LYS A 188 16.44 8.81 -5.83
N HIS A 189 15.61 9.85 -5.98
CA HIS A 189 15.95 11.19 -5.51
C HIS A 189 16.14 11.23 -3.99
N TYR A 190 15.16 10.75 -3.24
CA TYR A 190 15.19 10.81 -1.78
C TYR A 190 16.18 9.85 -1.14
N SER A 191 16.55 8.73 -1.77
CA SER A 191 17.67 7.92 -1.30
C SER A 191 18.97 8.72 -1.23
N GLN A 192 19.23 9.56 -2.25
CA GLN A 192 20.41 10.44 -2.29
C GLN A 192 20.32 11.59 -1.27
N VAL A 193 19.14 12.19 -1.10
CA VAL A 193 18.91 13.27 -0.13
C VAL A 193 19.14 12.76 1.29
N LEU A 194 18.57 11.60 1.63
CA LEU A 194 18.74 10.96 2.94
C LEU A 194 20.19 10.58 3.24
N ALA A 195 20.90 10.02 2.24
CA ALA A 195 22.33 9.73 2.39
C ALA A 195 23.15 10.99 2.69
N ARG A 196 22.90 12.10 1.99
CA ARG A 196 23.55 13.40 2.24
C ARG A 196 23.21 13.98 3.61
N ALA A 197 22.01 13.73 4.11
CA ALA A 197 21.57 14.12 5.45
C ALA A 197 22.12 13.20 6.56
N GLY A 198 22.90 12.16 6.22
CA GLY A 198 23.50 11.21 7.16
C GLY A 198 22.57 10.07 7.61
N ASP A 199 21.37 9.95 7.02
CA ASP A 199 20.46 8.85 7.29
C ASP A 199 20.65 7.70 6.29
N GLN A 200 21.74 6.95 6.48
CA GLN A 200 22.06 5.80 5.63
C GLN A 200 21.00 4.71 5.67
N LYS A 201 20.35 4.47 6.82
CA LYS A 201 19.30 3.45 6.94
C LYS A 201 18.12 3.72 6.02
N SER A 202 17.61 4.96 6.01
CA SER A 202 16.51 5.35 5.12
C SER A 202 16.96 5.41 3.66
N ALA A 203 18.20 5.84 3.39
CA ALA A 203 18.76 5.85 2.05
C ALA A 203 18.84 4.43 1.45
N ASP A 204 19.31 3.46 2.24
CA ASP A 204 19.42 2.05 1.83
C ASP A 204 18.02 1.43 1.60
N LEU A 205 17.04 1.77 2.46
CA LEU A 205 15.66 1.35 2.30
C LEU A 205 15.09 1.83 0.97
N LEU A 206 15.16 3.13 0.67
CA LEU A 206 14.66 3.68 -0.58
C LEU A 206 15.41 3.13 -1.81
N SER A 207 16.72 2.89 -1.67
CA SER A 207 17.52 2.27 -2.74
C SER A 207 17.11 0.83 -3.02
N LYS A 208 16.68 0.10 -1.99
CA LYS A 208 16.16 -1.26 -2.13
C LYS A 208 14.81 -1.23 -2.86
N ILE A 209 13.86 -0.41 -2.38
CA ILE A 209 12.54 -0.23 -3.02
C ILE A 209 12.70 0.20 -4.48
N TYR A 210 13.56 1.17 -4.77
CA TYR A 210 13.86 1.59 -6.15
C TYR A 210 14.24 0.41 -7.07
N LYS A 211 15.01 -0.56 -6.57
CA LYS A 211 15.40 -1.74 -7.37
C LYS A 211 14.21 -2.68 -7.61
N ASP A 212 13.36 -2.85 -6.62
CA ASP A 212 12.17 -3.69 -6.73
C ASP A 212 11.17 -3.05 -7.71
N GLU A 213 10.99 -1.71 -7.67
CA GLU A 213 10.11 -0.95 -8.56
C GLU A 213 10.50 -0.99 -10.05
N ILE A 214 11.78 -1.12 -10.38
CA ILE A 214 12.22 -1.31 -11.77
C ILE A 214 11.55 -2.54 -12.40
N ALA A 215 11.31 -3.60 -11.62
CA ALA A 215 10.62 -4.78 -12.09
C ALA A 215 9.10 -4.57 -12.26
N HIS A 216 8.49 -3.68 -11.45
CA HIS A 216 7.06 -3.38 -11.53
C HIS A 216 6.68 -2.58 -12.78
N VAL A 217 7.55 -1.67 -13.23
CA VAL A 217 7.32 -0.87 -14.46
C VAL A 217 7.59 -1.68 -15.73
N GLY A 218 8.36 -2.76 -15.65
CA GLY A 218 8.74 -3.60 -16.79
C GLY A 218 7.72 -4.67 -17.19
N TYR A 219 6.58 -4.73 -16.52
CA TYR A 219 5.47 -5.66 -16.82
C TYR A 219 4.37 -4.93 -17.61
#